data_67206d5e96316bf93c4be9dc2cee9519
#
_entry.id   67206d5e96316bf93c4be9dc2cee9519
#
_cell.length_a   1.000
_cell.length_b   1.000
_cell.length_c   1.000
_cell.angle_alpha   90.00
_cell.angle_beta   90.00
_cell.angle_gamma   90.00
#
_symmetry.space_group_name_H-M   'P 1'
#
loop_
_entity.id
_entity.type
_entity.pdbx_description
1 polymer ?
#
loop_
_entity_poly.entity_id
_entity_poly.type
_entity_poly.pdbx_seq_one_letter_code
_entity_poly.pdbx_strand_id
1 'polypeptide(L)'
;MFNVAITYDKGACVLHMLRYVLGDSLFFASIKGYATDAINFRMKNAVTDDFVQKICDVSGQDLHWFFDEWVKGANHPVYQNTSSIDPAGHKVDVTMNQTQTNAQFFTMPVELKFSFGSGQDTTVRVMNTANKQDFSFTFSKSITAVEFDPNNDIVLKEGGTVVSVRMSGAGLHPLSYQLEQNYPNPFNPATHIGFSIADARLVTLKVYDVLGKEVATLANTTMNPGTYTIPWNAGNLPTGIYFYRLQAGQFVQTRKLTLLK
;
A
#
# COMPACT_ATOMS: atom_id res chain seq x y z
N MET A 1 10.23 -9.03 -29.39
CA MET A 1 8.87 -8.46 -29.48
C MET A 1 8.80 -7.32 -28.48
N PHE A 2 8.54 -6.09 -28.91
CA PHE A 2 8.41 -4.94 -28.02
C PHE A 2 7.12 -5.08 -27.20
N ASN A 3 7.25 -5.13 -25.89
CA ASN A 3 6.10 -5.12 -24.99
C ASN A 3 5.89 -3.70 -24.47
N VAL A 4 4.78 -3.05 -24.89
CA VAL A 4 4.43 -1.67 -24.52
C VAL A 4 4.42 -1.47 -23.01
N ALA A 5 3.77 -2.38 -22.27
CA ALA A 5 3.69 -2.30 -20.81
C ALA A 5 5.07 -2.31 -20.12
N ILE A 6 6.00 -3.15 -20.60
CA ILE A 6 7.34 -3.23 -20.01
C ILE A 6 8.20 -2.03 -20.45
N THR A 7 8.11 -1.61 -21.71
CA THR A 7 9.03 -0.62 -22.25
C THR A 7 8.60 0.81 -21.95
N TYR A 8 7.32 1.13 -22.15
CA TYR A 8 6.83 2.49 -22.01
C TYR A 8 6.19 2.74 -20.65
N ASP A 9 5.27 1.89 -20.22
CA ASP A 9 4.53 2.13 -18.98
C ASP A 9 5.43 1.97 -17.75
N LYS A 10 6.22 0.90 -17.68
CA LYS A 10 7.20 0.71 -16.60
C LYS A 10 8.24 1.85 -16.63
N GLY A 11 8.74 2.24 -17.79
CA GLY A 11 9.70 3.34 -17.93
C GLY A 11 9.15 4.66 -17.40
N ALA A 12 7.90 5.00 -17.74
CA ALA A 12 7.24 6.19 -17.25
C ALA A 12 7.06 6.17 -15.72
N CYS A 13 6.65 5.03 -15.15
CA CYS A 13 6.53 4.83 -13.71
C CYS A 13 7.88 4.99 -13.00
N VAL A 14 8.95 4.42 -13.55
CA VAL A 14 10.30 4.55 -12.98
C VAL A 14 10.77 6.00 -13.00
N LEU A 15 10.53 6.74 -14.09
CA LEU A 15 10.90 8.17 -14.15
C LEU A 15 10.06 9.01 -13.16
N HIS A 16 8.77 8.68 -12.96
CA HIS A 16 7.96 9.33 -11.92
C HIS A 16 8.55 9.09 -10.52
N MET A 17 8.88 7.85 -10.20
CA MET A 17 9.51 7.51 -8.91
C MET A 17 10.89 8.13 -8.75
N LEU A 18 11.70 8.22 -9.84
CA LEU A 18 12.99 8.91 -9.82
C LEU A 18 12.83 10.41 -9.51
N ARG A 19 11.79 11.05 -10.09
CA ARG A 19 11.44 12.43 -9.79
C ARG A 19 11.07 12.59 -8.31
N TYR A 20 10.31 11.66 -7.77
CA TYR A 20 9.99 11.63 -6.34
C TYR A 20 11.26 11.47 -5.47
N VAL A 21 12.20 10.60 -5.85
CA VAL A 21 13.47 10.39 -5.13
C VAL A 21 14.31 11.68 -5.11
N LEU A 22 14.50 12.31 -6.27
CA LEU A 22 15.38 13.46 -6.47
C LEU A 22 14.74 14.81 -6.11
N GLY A 23 13.42 14.90 -6.19
CA GLY A 23 12.70 16.17 -6.26
C GLY A 23 12.81 16.85 -7.63
N ASP A 24 11.90 17.79 -7.90
CA ASP A 24 11.74 18.42 -9.22
C ASP A 24 13.02 19.05 -9.75
N SER A 25 13.71 19.82 -8.92
CA SER A 25 14.87 20.58 -9.34
C SER A 25 16.00 19.70 -9.88
N LEU A 26 16.40 18.69 -9.12
CA LEU A 26 17.47 17.77 -9.51
C LEU A 26 17.03 16.84 -10.63
N PHE A 27 15.79 16.37 -10.61
CA PHE A 27 15.24 15.51 -11.66
C PHE A 27 15.30 16.22 -13.02
N PHE A 28 14.72 17.42 -13.15
CA PHE A 28 14.71 18.13 -14.44
C PHE A 28 16.08 18.60 -14.87
N ALA A 29 16.96 18.98 -13.93
CA ALA A 29 18.36 19.29 -14.26
C ALA A 29 19.07 18.06 -14.84
N SER A 30 18.87 16.89 -14.26
CA SER A 30 19.47 15.62 -14.70
C SER A 30 18.97 15.19 -16.08
N ILE A 31 17.65 15.22 -16.30
CA ILE A 31 17.05 14.90 -17.61
C ILE A 31 17.55 15.88 -18.70
N LYS A 32 17.60 17.18 -18.39
CA LYS A 32 18.12 18.19 -19.30
C LYS A 32 19.61 17.94 -19.59
N GLY A 33 20.40 17.66 -18.56
CA GLY A 33 21.82 17.35 -18.68
C GLY A 33 22.08 16.15 -19.59
N TYR A 34 21.27 15.09 -19.47
CA TYR A 34 21.35 13.94 -20.37
C TYR A 34 20.93 14.29 -21.80
N ALA A 35 19.78 14.95 -21.99
CA ALA A 35 19.24 15.25 -23.31
C ALA A 35 20.09 16.25 -24.11
N THR A 36 20.84 17.13 -23.45
CA THR A 36 21.66 18.16 -24.10
C THR A 36 23.14 17.81 -24.22
N ASP A 37 23.57 16.67 -23.68
CA ASP A 37 24.98 16.24 -23.80
C ASP A 37 25.30 15.82 -25.23
N ALA A 38 25.77 16.80 -26.01
CA ALA A 38 26.10 16.64 -27.44
C ALA A 38 27.34 15.75 -27.65
N ILE A 39 28.21 15.63 -26.67
CA ILE A 39 29.47 14.88 -26.77
C ILE A 39 29.20 13.39 -26.58
N ASN A 40 28.43 13.02 -25.55
CA ASN A 40 28.27 11.63 -25.12
C ASN A 40 27.00 10.98 -25.65
N PHE A 41 25.86 11.68 -25.66
CA PHE A 41 24.54 11.03 -25.86
C PHE A 41 23.74 11.57 -27.03
N ARG A 42 23.78 12.87 -27.31
CA ARG A 42 22.96 13.47 -28.36
C ARG A 42 23.32 12.89 -29.75
N MET A 43 22.29 12.30 -30.39
CA MET A 43 22.41 11.66 -31.71
C MET A 43 23.36 10.45 -31.73
N LYS A 44 23.58 9.81 -30.58
CA LYS A 44 24.38 8.60 -30.44
C LYS A 44 23.55 7.47 -29.81
N ASN A 45 24.05 6.25 -29.94
CA ASN A 45 23.49 5.11 -29.23
C ASN A 45 23.92 5.20 -27.77
N ALA A 46 22.94 5.36 -26.87
CA ALA A 46 23.14 5.33 -25.43
C ALA A 46 22.48 4.07 -24.85
N VAL A 47 23.06 3.52 -23.80
CA VAL A 47 22.52 2.41 -23.02
C VAL A 47 22.03 2.91 -21.65
N THR A 48 21.30 2.06 -20.93
CA THR A 48 20.75 2.42 -19.63
C THR A 48 21.82 2.89 -18.65
N ASP A 49 22.97 2.24 -18.62
CA ASP A 49 24.07 2.61 -17.69
C ASP A 49 24.65 4.00 -17.98
N ASP A 50 24.67 4.45 -19.25
CA ASP A 50 25.05 5.83 -19.60
C ASP A 50 24.06 6.86 -19.02
N PHE A 51 22.77 6.53 -19.06
CA PHE A 51 21.73 7.34 -18.46
C PHE A 51 21.91 7.41 -16.93
N VAL A 52 22.09 6.26 -16.28
CA VAL A 52 22.30 6.17 -14.83
C VAL A 52 23.50 7.00 -14.39
N GLN A 53 24.66 6.83 -15.06
CA GLN A 53 25.86 7.58 -14.73
C GLN A 53 25.63 9.09 -14.85
N LYS A 54 24.95 9.53 -15.94
CA LYS A 54 24.66 10.95 -16.12
C LYS A 54 23.74 11.53 -15.06
N ILE A 55 22.73 10.77 -14.63
CA ILE A 55 21.84 11.19 -13.54
C ILE A 55 22.62 11.30 -12.22
N CYS A 56 23.49 10.35 -11.92
CA CYS A 56 24.37 10.39 -10.75
C CYS A 56 25.29 11.61 -10.79
N ASP A 57 25.95 11.86 -11.92
CA ASP A 57 26.88 12.99 -12.09
C ASP A 57 26.21 14.35 -11.87
N VAL A 58 25.01 14.53 -12.43
CA VAL A 58 24.28 15.81 -12.34
C VAL A 58 23.63 16.00 -10.97
N SER A 59 23.07 14.94 -10.40
CA SER A 59 22.41 15.01 -9.09
C SER A 59 23.39 15.03 -7.92
N GLY A 60 24.61 14.55 -8.13
CA GLY A 60 25.60 14.35 -7.06
C GLY A 60 25.25 13.21 -6.09
N GLN A 61 24.31 12.34 -6.47
CA GLN A 61 23.83 11.21 -5.65
C GLN A 61 24.15 9.88 -6.33
N ASP A 62 24.49 8.87 -5.56
CA ASP A 62 24.57 7.49 -6.06
C ASP A 62 23.16 6.90 -6.14
N LEU A 63 22.71 6.68 -7.37
CA LEU A 63 21.39 6.13 -7.67
C LEU A 63 21.44 4.74 -8.29
N HIS A 64 22.60 4.07 -8.28
CA HIS A 64 22.73 2.73 -8.82
C HIS A 64 21.76 1.75 -8.14
N TRP A 65 21.57 1.86 -6.80
CA TRP A 65 20.61 1.07 -6.05
C TRP A 65 19.19 1.19 -6.64
N PHE A 66 18.77 2.42 -7.02
CA PHE A 66 17.43 2.66 -7.56
C PHE A 66 17.26 1.97 -8.92
N PHE A 67 18.21 2.16 -9.83
CA PHE A 67 18.12 1.57 -11.17
C PHE A 67 18.30 0.05 -11.16
N ASP A 68 19.15 -0.49 -10.30
CA ASP A 68 19.34 -1.93 -10.16
C ASP A 68 18.08 -2.61 -9.63
N GLU A 69 17.37 -1.99 -8.69
CA GLU A 69 16.12 -2.52 -8.13
C GLU A 69 14.93 -2.31 -9.08
N TRP A 70 14.72 -1.09 -9.57
CA TRP A 70 13.48 -0.71 -10.25
C TRP A 70 13.52 -0.87 -11.78
N VAL A 71 14.68 -0.90 -12.38
CA VAL A 71 14.86 -1.10 -13.84
C VAL A 71 15.31 -2.51 -14.15
N LYS A 72 16.44 -2.94 -13.57
CA LYS A 72 17.04 -4.25 -13.82
C LYS A 72 16.36 -5.37 -13.02
N GLY A 73 15.85 -5.04 -11.83
CA GLY A 73 15.10 -5.97 -10.98
C GLY A 73 13.76 -6.38 -11.57
N ALA A 74 13.35 -7.62 -11.25
CA ALA A 74 12.05 -8.16 -11.64
C ALA A 74 10.98 -7.82 -10.60
N ASN A 75 9.73 -7.69 -11.06
CA ASN A 75 8.55 -7.45 -10.24
C ASN A 75 8.54 -6.07 -9.53
N HIS A 76 7.85 -5.98 -8.42
CA HIS A 76 7.61 -4.77 -7.63
C HIS A 76 7.36 -5.14 -6.17
N PRO A 77 7.46 -4.21 -5.22
CA PRO A 77 7.19 -4.50 -3.82
C PRO A 77 5.71 -4.75 -3.56
N VAL A 78 5.44 -5.65 -2.62
CA VAL A 78 4.11 -5.87 -2.04
C VAL A 78 4.18 -5.44 -0.58
N TYR A 79 3.63 -4.27 -0.25
CA TYR A 79 3.68 -3.73 1.11
C TYR A 79 2.56 -4.29 1.99
N GLN A 80 2.92 -4.73 3.18
CA GLN A 80 2.03 -5.09 4.27
C GLN A 80 2.52 -4.43 5.56
N ASN A 81 2.21 -3.15 5.70
CA ASN A 81 2.68 -2.34 6.82
C ASN A 81 1.75 -2.47 8.03
N THR A 82 2.29 -2.30 9.22
CA THR A 82 1.51 -2.23 10.46
C THR A 82 1.87 -0.97 11.22
N SER A 83 0.92 -0.39 11.94
CA SER A 83 1.18 0.71 12.85
C SER A 83 0.56 0.46 14.22
N SER A 84 1.18 0.97 15.27
CA SER A 84 0.73 0.87 16.64
C SER A 84 0.82 2.25 17.29
N ILE A 85 -0.30 2.75 17.79
CA ILE A 85 -0.38 4.05 18.48
C ILE A 85 -0.45 3.76 19.98
N ASP A 86 0.29 4.52 20.79
CA ASP A 86 0.30 4.38 22.24
C ASP A 86 -1.06 4.81 22.87
N PRO A 87 -1.37 4.40 24.09
CA PRO A 87 -2.65 4.72 24.73
C PRO A 87 -2.94 6.22 24.90
N ALA A 88 -1.90 7.04 24.99
CA ALA A 88 -2.02 8.49 25.05
C ALA A 88 -2.24 9.13 23.67
N GLY A 89 -2.05 8.33 22.60
CA GLY A 89 -2.20 8.78 21.23
C GLY A 89 -1.07 9.67 20.72
N HIS A 90 0.04 9.77 21.44
CA HIS A 90 1.13 10.68 21.10
C HIS A 90 2.32 10.02 20.44
N LYS A 91 2.50 8.71 20.64
CA LYS A 91 3.55 7.91 20.01
C LYS A 91 2.94 6.94 19.04
N VAL A 92 3.57 6.78 17.87
CA VAL A 92 3.24 5.74 16.90
C VAL A 92 4.49 5.01 16.45
N ASP A 93 4.42 3.71 16.47
CA ASP A 93 5.41 2.82 15.89
C ASP A 93 4.84 2.25 14.58
N VAL A 94 5.60 2.35 13.50
CA VAL A 94 5.23 1.87 12.16
C VAL A 94 6.25 0.85 11.70
N THR A 95 5.80 -0.36 11.38
CA THR A 95 6.64 -1.39 10.77
C THR A 95 6.35 -1.47 9.28
N MET A 96 7.35 -1.23 8.45
CA MET A 96 7.25 -1.42 7.01
C MET A 96 7.71 -2.83 6.64
N ASN A 97 6.84 -3.57 5.98
CA ASN A 97 7.07 -4.95 5.60
C ASN A 97 6.75 -5.16 4.12
N GLN A 98 7.72 -5.71 3.37
CA GLN A 98 7.54 -6.15 2.00
C GLN A 98 7.41 -7.67 1.98
N THR A 99 6.34 -8.18 1.35
CA THR A 99 5.94 -9.60 1.42
C THR A 99 6.04 -10.35 0.11
N GLN A 100 6.56 -9.73 -0.95
CA GLN A 100 6.77 -10.40 -2.24
C GLN A 100 7.73 -11.59 -2.10
N THR A 101 7.41 -12.70 -2.80
CA THR A 101 8.19 -13.95 -2.73
C THR A 101 9.13 -14.12 -3.92
N ASN A 102 8.86 -13.41 -5.03
CA ASN A 102 9.54 -13.60 -6.32
C ASN A 102 10.38 -12.39 -6.74
N ALA A 103 10.71 -11.52 -5.80
CA ALA A 103 11.50 -10.32 -6.05
C ALA A 103 12.41 -10.05 -4.86
N GLN A 104 13.47 -9.29 -5.13
CA GLN A 104 14.31 -8.71 -4.09
C GLN A 104 13.55 -7.69 -3.24
N PHE A 105 14.17 -7.21 -2.19
CA PHE A 105 13.71 -6.04 -1.45
C PHE A 105 13.87 -4.79 -2.34
N PHE A 106 12.91 -3.86 -2.24
CA PHE A 106 12.95 -2.59 -2.96
C PHE A 106 13.18 -1.44 -1.97
N THR A 107 14.30 -0.79 -2.11
CA THR A 107 14.63 0.42 -1.36
C THR A 107 13.85 1.61 -1.92
N MET A 108 13.20 2.41 -1.06
CA MET A 108 12.47 3.59 -1.49
C MET A 108 12.29 4.60 -0.36
N PRO A 109 12.39 5.91 -0.59
CA PRO A 109 11.82 6.89 0.32
C PRO A 109 10.30 6.72 0.33
N VAL A 110 9.70 6.83 1.50
CA VAL A 110 8.27 6.65 1.73
C VAL A 110 7.72 7.81 2.52
N GLU A 111 6.60 8.37 2.10
CA GLU A 111 5.86 9.33 2.90
C GLU A 111 4.84 8.63 3.79
N LEU A 112 4.85 9.03 5.06
CA LEU A 112 3.85 8.66 6.07
C LEU A 112 3.10 9.92 6.46
N LYS A 113 1.79 9.92 6.23
CA LYS A 113 0.92 11.01 6.65
C LYS A 113 0.25 10.64 7.97
N PHE A 114 0.39 11.52 8.96
CA PHE A 114 -0.21 11.39 10.29
C PHE A 114 -1.36 12.39 10.40
N SER A 115 -2.56 11.88 10.65
CA SER A 115 -3.74 12.71 10.88
C SER A 115 -4.01 12.87 12.38
N PHE A 116 -4.42 14.05 12.78
CA PHE A 116 -4.74 14.41 14.17
C PHE A 116 -6.22 14.77 14.32
N GLY A 117 -6.79 14.52 15.48
CA GLY A 117 -8.20 14.78 15.76
C GLY A 117 -8.66 16.23 15.59
N SER A 118 -7.72 17.18 15.45
CA SER A 118 -7.96 18.60 15.19
C SER A 118 -8.09 18.97 13.70
N GLY A 119 -8.08 17.98 12.79
CA GLY A 119 -8.16 18.21 11.34
C GLY A 119 -6.86 18.76 10.71
N GLN A 120 -5.74 18.65 11.40
CA GLN A 120 -4.41 18.97 10.88
C GLN A 120 -3.65 17.67 10.59
N ASP A 121 -2.89 17.65 9.52
CA ASP A 121 -2.07 16.53 9.12
C ASP A 121 -0.59 16.92 9.10
N THR A 122 0.28 15.93 9.26
CA THR A 122 1.73 16.08 9.09
C THR A 122 2.25 14.92 8.27
N THR A 123 3.09 15.20 7.27
CA THR A 123 3.75 14.18 6.46
C THR A 123 5.21 14.11 6.85
N VAL A 124 5.71 12.90 7.04
CA VAL A 124 7.12 12.61 7.31
C VAL A 124 7.64 11.66 6.25
N ARG A 125 8.78 12.01 5.65
CA ARG A 125 9.46 11.18 4.68
C ARG A 125 10.55 10.36 5.37
N VAL A 126 10.54 9.05 5.17
CA VAL A 126 11.53 8.11 5.71
C VAL A 126 12.12 7.27 4.58
N MET A 127 13.32 6.74 4.77
CA MET A 127 13.93 5.81 3.81
C MET A 127 13.69 4.38 4.27
N ASN A 128 12.97 3.60 3.47
CA ASN A 128 12.81 2.16 3.70
C ASN A 128 13.97 1.42 3.02
N THR A 129 14.89 0.91 3.81
CA THR A 129 16.13 0.26 3.36
C THR A 129 16.22 -1.21 3.75
N ALA A 130 15.26 -1.70 4.52
CA ALA A 130 15.23 -3.09 4.99
C ALA A 130 13.80 -3.59 5.13
N ASN A 131 13.63 -4.91 5.04
CA ASN A 131 12.35 -5.54 5.31
C ASN A 131 12.08 -5.58 6.83
N LYS A 132 10.83 -5.40 7.23
CA LYS A 132 10.40 -5.29 8.63
C LYS A 132 11.12 -4.18 9.38
N GLN A 133 11.29 -3.05 8.71
CA GLN A 133 11.93 -1.88 9.30
C GLN A 133 10.93 -1.10 10.16
N ASP A 134 11.35 -0.80 11.40
CA ASP A 134 10.54 -0.07 12.36
C ASP A 134 10.91 1.41 12.39
N PHE A 135 9.89 2.26 12.48
CA PHE A 135 9.99 3.70 12.65
C PHE A 135 9.12 4.14 13.82
N SER A 136 9.64 5.02 14.67
CA SER A 136 8.91 5.57 15.82
C SER A 136 8.80 7.07 15.70
N PHE A 137 7.59 7.59 15.90
CA PHE A 137 7.31 9.03 15.85
C PHE A 137 6.57 9.46 17.11
N THR A 138 6.86 10.66 17.57
CA THR A 138 6.17 11.27 18.73
C THR A 138 5.70 12.66 18.36
N PHE A 139 4.44 12.96 18.67
CA PHE A 139 3.79 14.23 18.39
C PHE A 139 3.19 14.83 19.64
N SER A 140 3.02 16.16 19.65
CA SER A 140 2.33 16.86 20.73
C SER A 140 0.79 16.74 20.67
N LYS A 141 0.26 16.24 19.53
CA LYS A 141 -1.17 16.07 19.28
C LYS A 141 -1.49 14.59 19.17
N SER A 142 -2.73 14.23 19.54
CA SER A 142 -3.18 12.83 19.43
C SER A 142 -3.38 12.42 18.00
N ILE A 143 -2.71 11.32 17.60
CA ILE A 143 -2.73 10.72 16.29
C ILE A 143 -4.04 9.93 16.16
N THR A 144 -4.74 10.10 15.04
CA THR A 144 -5.99 9.37 14.74
C THR A 144 -5.84 8.40 13.57
N ALA A 145 -4.90 8.66 12.66
CA ALA A 145 -4.62 7.76 11.53
C ALA A 145 -3.18 7.90 11.04
N VAL A 146 -2.70 6.86 10.40
CA VAL A 146 -1.43 6.83 9.66
C VAL A 146 -1.73 6.34 8.25
N GLU A 147 -1.34 7.10 7.25
CA GLU A 147 -1.48 6.76 5.83
C GLU A 147 -0.10 6.59 5.20
N PHE A 148 0.08 5.51 4.47
CA PHE A 148 1.32 5.17 3.77
C PHE A 148 1.22 5.63 2.32
N ASP A 149 2.23 6.34 1.84
CA ASP A 149 2.34 6.84 0.45
C ASP A 149 1.04 7.55 -0.01
N PRO A 150 0.62 8.63 0.70
CA PRO A 150 -0.67 9.27 0.51
C PRO A 150 -0.88 9.87 -0.88
N ASN A 151 0.22 10.24 -1.55
CA ASN A 151 0.22 10.81 -2.89
C ASN A 151 0.37 9.76 -4.00
N ASN A 152 0.56 8.48 -3.63
CA ASN A 152 0.88 7.38 -4.55
C ASN A 152 2.14 7.64 -5.38
N ASP A 153 3.21 8.14 -4.73
CA ASP A 153 4.49 8.42 -5.36
C ASP A 153 5.23 7.13 -5.75
N ILE A 154 4.97 6.03 -5.05
CA ILE A 154 5.48 4.68 -5.39
C ILE A 154 4.46 3.98 -6.28
N VAL A 155 4.40 4.36 -7.55
CA VAL A 155 3.39 3.88 -8.50
C VAL A 155 3.54 2.41 -8.90
N LEU A 156 4.77 1.86 -8.79
CA LEU A 156 5.02 0.42 -8.98
C LEU A 156 5.01 -0.27 -7.62
N LYS A 157 3.84 -0.55 -7.07
CA LYS A 157 3.67 -1.35 -5.86
C LYS A 157 2.34 -2.08 -5.89
N GLU A 158 2.29 -3.22 -5.22
CA GLU A 158 1.04 -3.89 -4.83
C GLU A 158 0.86 -3.85 -3.31
N GLY A 159 -0.33 -4.18 -2.86
CA GLY A 159 -0.70 -4.13 -1.47
C GLY A 159 -1.22 -2.75 -1.09
N GLY A 160 -2.38 -2.72 -0.50
CA GLY A 160 -2.93 -1.57 0.19
C GLY A 160 -2.32 -1.48 1.57
N THR A 161 -2.26 -0.29 2.10
CA THR A 161 -1.91 -0.08 3.50
C THR A 161 -2.92 -0.80 4.38
N VAL A 162 -2.55 -1.95 4.92
CA VAL A 162 -3.24 -2.46 6.08
C VAL A 162 -2.70 -1.69 7.28
N VAL A 163 -3.22 -0.50 7.49
CA VAL A 163 -3.02 0.20 8.75
C VAL A 163 -3.84 -0.54 9.79
N SER A 164 -3.27 -1.59 10.36
CA SER A 164 -3.79 -2.13 11.60
C SER A 164 -3.31 -1.20 12.71
N VAL A 165 -4.15 -0.27 13.12
CA VAL A 165 -3.92 0.50 14.34
C VAL A 165 -4.03 -0.48 15.50
N ARG A 166 -2.90 -1.02 15.96
CA ARG A 166 -2.84 -1.73 17.24
C ARG A 166 -2.60 -0.67 18.32
N MET A 167 -3.64 -0.32 19.03
CA MET A 167 -3.50 0.41 20.28
C MET A 167 -3.06 -0.56 21.37
N SER A 168 -1.79 -0.50 21.76
CA SER A 168 -1.28 -1.21 22.95
C SER A 168 -1.71 -0.42 24.18
N GLY A 169 -2.84 -0.81 24.77
CA GLY A 169 -3.33 -0.22 26.02
C GLY A 169 -4.86 -0.22 26.06
N ALA A 170 -5.42 -0.65 27.18
CA ALA A 170 -6.86 -0.70 27.38
C ALA A 170 -7.54 0.64 27.07
N GLY A 171 -8.36 0.70 25.99
CA GLY A 171 -9.35 1.74 25.94
C GLY A 171 -9.73 2.42 24.64
N LEU A 172 -9.14 2.11 23.48
CA LEU A 172 -9.66 2.66 22.22
C LEU A 172 -9.95 1.54 21.23
N HIS A 173 -11.02 0.84 21.50
CA HIS A 173 -11.67 -0.05 20.54
C HIS A 173 -12.43 0.80 19.52
N PRO A 174 -12.64 0.32 18.28
CA PRO A 174 -13.58 0.95 17.37
C PRO A 174 -14.87 1.24 18.15
N LEU A 175 -15.31 2.51 18.18
CA LEU A 175 -16.52 2.91 18.91
C LEU A 175 -17.80 2.34 18.28
N SER A 176 -17.69 1.75 17.09
CA SER A 176 -18.81 1.18 16.36
C SER A 176 -18.38 -0.03 15.52
N TYR A 177 -19.33 -0.91 15.29
CA TYR A 177 -19.22 -1.96 14.29
C TYR A 177 -19.36 -1.35 12.90
N GLN A 178 -18.59 -1.84 11.96
CA GLN A 178 -18.66 -1.40 10.57
C GLN A 178 -18.31 -2.57 9.65
N LEU A 179 -19.01 -2.69 8.54
CA LEU A 179 -18.64 -3.54 7.42
C LEU A 179 -18.27 -2.65 6.24
N GLU A 180 -17.07 -2.80 5.71
CA GLU A 180 -16.58 -2.01 4.59
C GLU A 180 -17.00 -2.61 3.25
N GLN A 181 -16.93 -1.80 2.18
CA GLN A 181 -17.06 -2.31 0.83
C GLN A 181 -15.81 -3.14 0.48
N ASN A 182 -16.02 -4.35 -0.05
CA ASN A 182 -14.89 -5.18 -0.50
C ASN A 182 -14.10 -4.48 -1.60
N TYR A 183 -12.79 -4.70 -1.61
CA TYR A 183 -11.90 -4.14 -2.63
C TYR A 183 -10.91 -5.22 -3.13
N PRO A 184 -10.73 -5.31 -4.46
CA PRO A 184 -11.48 -4.64 -5.52
C PRO A 184 -12.96 -5.06 -5.59
N ASN A 185 -13.82 -4.20 -6.19
CA ASN A 185 -15.20 -4.53 -6.52
C ASN A 185 -15.62 -3.73 -7.78
N PRO A 186 -15.88 -4.35 -8.96
CA PRO A 186 -15.85 -5.80 -9.20
C PRO A 186 -14.49 -6.45 -8.99
N PHE A 187 -14.44 -7.78 -8.76
CA PHE A 187 -13.22 -8.52 -8.47
C PHE A 187 -13.08 -9.81 -9.33
N ASN A 188 -11.83 -10.29 -9.50
CA ASN A 188 -11.50 -11.50 -10.28
C ASN A 188 -10.22 -12.16 -9.75
N PRO A 189 -10.25 -13.38 -9.24
CA PRO A 189 -11.32 -13.98 -8.45
C PRO A 189 -11.19 -13.64 -6.97
N ALA A 190 -10.22 -12.79 -6.58
CA ALA A 190 -9.89 -12.46 -5.20
C ALA A 190 -10.30 -11.04 -4.82
N THR A 191 -10.72 -10.85 -3.58
CA THR A 191 -11.06 -9.57 -2.97
C THR A 191 -10.74 -9.58 -1.47
N HIS A 192 -10.76 -8.41 -0.85
CA HIS A 192 -10.58 -8.23 0.58
C HIS A 192 -11.84 -7.60 1.18
N ILE A 193 -12.25 -8.08 2.34
CA ILE A 193 -13.41 -7.57 3.07
C ILE A 193 -12.94 -7.02 4.42
N GLY A 194 -13.05 -5.70 4.59
CA GLY A 194 -12.73 -4.98 5.81
C GLY A 194 -13.94 -4.88 6.74
N PHE A 195 -13.73 -4.94 8.06
CA PHE A 195 -14.75 -4.67 9.07
C PHE A 195 -14.14 -4.31 10.42
N SER A 196 -14.94 -3.64 11.27
CA SER A 196 -14.55 -3.23 12.61
C SER A 196 -15.47 -3.86 13.67
N ILE A 197 -14.88 -4.27 14.80
CA ILE A 197 -15.52 -4.88 15.95
C ILE A 197 -15.30 -3.99 17.18
N ALA A 198 -16.39 -3.55 17.83
CA ALA A 198 -16.33 -2.60 18.94
C ALA A 198 -16.05 -3.25 20.30
N ASP A 199 -16.46 -4.49 20.51
CA ASP A 199 -16.22 -5.26 21.73
C ASP A 199 -15.97 -6.75 21.44
N ALA A 200 -15.42 -7.49 22.41
CA ALA A 200 -15.12 -8.92 22.25
C ALA A 200 -16.42 -9.74 22.17
N ARG A 201 -16.66 -10.38 21.03
CA ARG A 201 -17.83 -11.23 20.81
C ARG A 201 -17.68 -12.21 19.64
N LEU A 202 -18.63 -13.12 19.56
CA LEU A 202 -18.76 -14.01 18.39
C LEU A 202 -19.09 -13.16 17.15
N VAL A 203 -18.27 -13.30 16.12
CA VAL A 203 -18.41 -12.64 14.82
C VAL A 203 -18.60 -13.69 13.74
N THR A 204 -19.60 -13.50 12.90
CA THR A 204 -19.78 -14.28 11.69
C THR A 204 -19.72 -13.38 10.47
N LEU A 205 -18.92 -13.77 9.48
CA LEU A 205 -18.88 -13.16 8.16
C LEU A 205 -19.16 -14.24 7.12
N LYS A 206 -20.31 -14.12 6.45
CA LYS A 206 -20.79 -15.12 5.50
C LYS A 206 -21.11 -14.49 4.16
N VAL A 207 -20.98 -15.28 3.09
CA VAL A 207 -21.30 -14.88 1.72
C VAL A 207 -22.49 -15.69 1.22
N TYR A 208 -23.38 -15.01 0.50
CA TYR A 208 -24.63 -15.56 -0.03
C TYR A 208 -24.76 -15.24 -1.52
N ASP A 209 -25.42 -16.14 -2.25
CA ASP A 209 -25.88 -15.87 -3.62
C ASP A 209 -27.15 -15.00 -3.63
N VAL A 210 -27.63 -14.69 -4.82
CA VAL A 210 -28.83 -13.86 -5.02
C VAL A 210 -30.14 -14.52 -4.52
N LEU A 211 -30.13 -15.83 -4.28
CA LEU A 211 -31.26 -16.58 -3.72
C LEU A 211 -31.19 -16.65 -2.19
N GLY A 212 -30.15 -16.08 -1.58
CA GLY A 212 -29.92 -16.12 -0.13
C GLY A 212 -29.30 -17.43 0.37
N LYS A 213 -28.82 -18.31 -0.52
CA LYS A 213 -28.09 -19.50 -0.15
C LYS A 213 -26.67 -19.14 0.27
N GLU A 214 -26.23 -19.63 1.42
CA GLU A 214 -24.84 -19.48 1.87
C GLU A 214 -23.88 -20.21 0.92
N VAL A 215 -22.86 -19.50 0.41
CA VAL A 215 -21.86 -20.04 -0.48
C VAL A 215 -20.45 -20.05 0.15
N ALA A 216 -20.23 -19.28 1.22
CA ALA A 216 -19.00 -19.32 1.99
C ALA A 216 -19.22 -18.78 3.42
N THR A 217 -18.49 -19.33 4.39
CA THR A 217 -18.29 -18.75 5.72
C THR A 217 -16.84 -18.30 5.83
N LEU A 218 -16.61 -16.99 5.95
CA LEU A 218 -15.27 -16.39 5.99
C LEU A 218 -14.75 -16.19 7.40
N ALA A 219 -15.66 -15.97 8.37
CA ALA A 219 -15.37 -15.94 9.79
C ALA A 219 -16.54 -16.52 10.58
N ASN A 220 -16.23 -17.26 11.64
CA ASN A 220 -17.17 -17.75 12.65
C ASN A 220 -16.39 -18.03 13.94
N THR A 221 -15.98 -16.96 14.63
CA THR A 221 -15.13 -17.06 15.82
C THR A 221 -15.32 -15.85 16.73
N THR A 222 -14.93 -15.99 17.99
CA THR A 222 -14.86 -14.84 18.89
C THR A 222 -13.69 -13.96 18.51
N MET A 223 -13.97 -12.70 18.24
CA MET A 223 -12.96 -11.67 17.89
C MET A 223 -12.91 -10.60 18.97
N ASN A 224 -11.71 -10.14 19.27
CA ASN A 224 -11.49 -8.99 20.15
C ASN A 224 -11.86 -7.70 19.42
N PRO A 225 -12.07 -6.59 20.14
CA PRO A 225 -12.23 -5.29 19.51
C PRO A 225 -11.05 -4.96 18.59
N GLY A 226 -11.35 -4.46 17.39
CA GLY A 226 -10.32 -4.16 16.39
C GLY A 226 -10.88 -4.04 14.99
N THR A 227 -10.01 -3.69 14.04
CA THR A 227 -10.30 -3.68 12.60
C THR A 227 -9.66 -4.92 11.97
N TYR A 228 -10.41 -5.58 11.11
CA TYR A 228 -10.04 -6.84 10.49
C TYR A 228 -10.20 -6.74 8.97
N THR A 229 -9.34 -7.46 8.25
CA THR A 229 -9.45 -7.63 6.80
C THR A 229 -9.31 -9.11 6.48
N ILE A 230 -10.28 -9.68 5.79
CA ILE A 230 -10.29 -11.08 5.38
C ILE A 230 -10.16 -11.17 3.87
N PRO A 231 -9.10 -11.81 3.35
CA PRO A 231 -9.01 -12.13 1.94
C PRO A 231 -10.00 -13.23 1.58
N TRP A 232 -10.65 -13.11 0.42
CA TRP A 232 -11.53 -14.12 -0.10
C TRP A 232 -11.30 -14.38 -1.58
N ASN A 233 -11.17 -15.66 -1.94
CA ASN A 233 -11.03 -16.12 -3.32
C ASN A 233 -12.30 -16.89 -3.71
N ALA A 234 -13.04 -16.37 -4.68
CA ALA A 234 -14.28 -16.93 -5.21
C ALA A 234 -14.07 -17.74 -6.50
N GLY A 235 -12.86 -18.27 -6.75
CA GLY A 235 -12.50 -18.95 -7.99
C GLY A 235 -13.43 -20.10 -8.41
N ASN A 236 -14.11 -20.73 -7.45
CA ASN A 236 -15.04 -21.84 -7.71
C ASN A 236 -16.50 -21.39 -7.96
N LEU A 237 -16.80 -20.09 -7.83
CA LEU A 237 -18.14 -19.57 -8.00
C LEU A 237 -18.33 -18.99 -9.43
N PRO A 238 -19.53 -19.01 -10.00
CA PRO A 238 -19.82 -18.37 -11.29
C PRO A 238 -19.76 -16.84 -11.20
N THR A 239 -19.49 -16.20 -12.32
CA THR A 239 -19.63 -14.74 -12.47
C THR A 239 -21.02 -14.31 -12.05
N GLY A 240 -21.13 -13.27 -11.21
CA GLY A 240 -22.42 -12.81 -10.72
C GLY A 240 -22.35 -11.88 -9.53
N ILE A 241 -23.54 -11.55 -9.03
CA ILE A 241 -23.73 -10.73 -7.83
C ILE A 241 -23.84 -11.66 -6.63
N TYR A 242 -23.16 -11.29 -5.54
CA TYR A 242 -23.21 -11.96 -4.25
C TYR A 242 -23.39 -10.90 -3.16
N PHE A 243 -23.78 -11.35 -1.97
CA PHE A 243 -23.93 -10.52 -0.78
C PHE A 243 -23.09 -11.09 0.35
N TYR A 244 -22.42 -10.26 1.11
CA TYR A 244 -21.76 -10.69 2.33
C TYR A 244 -22.35 -9.98 3.52
N ARG A 245 -22.49 -10.71 4.61
CA ARG A 245 -23.12 -10.27 5.85
C ARG A 245 -22.17 -10.45 7.02
N LEU A 246 -21.92 -9.35 7.72
CA LEU A 246 -21.28 -9.37 9.03
C LEU A 246 -22.37 -9.37 10.09
N GLN A 247 -22.24 -10.26 11.07
CA GLN A 247 -23.05 -10.27 12.28
C GLN A 247 -22.15 -10.34 13.51
N ALA A 248 -22.37 -9.42 14.46
CA ALA A 248 -21.67 -9.35 15.73
C ALA A 248 -22.69 -8.97 16.83
N GLY A 249 -23.25 -9.97 17.52
CA GLY A 249 -24.36 -9.78 18.45
C GLY A 249 -25.60 -9.21 17.75
N GLN A 250 -26.05 -8.02 18.17
CA GLN A 250 -27.20 -7.34 17.57
C GLN A 250 -26.85 -6.58 16.27
N PHE A 251 -25.56 -6.34 16.03
CA PHE A 251 -25.13 -5.67 14.81
C PHE A 251 -25.20 -6.64 13.63
N VAL A 252 -25.88 -6.22 12.58
CA VAL A 252 -25.97 -6.94 11.30
C VAL A 252 -25.84 -5.92 10.17
N GLN A 253 -24.87 -6.12 9.30
CA GLN A 253 -24.72 -5.31 8.09
C GLN A 253 -24.45 -6.21 6.89
N THR A 254 -25.04 -5.87 5.73
CA THR A 254 -24.89 -6.62 4.48
C THR A 254 -24.43 -5.68 3.39
N ARG A 255 -23.52 -6.14 2.55
CA ARG A 255 -23.06 -5.43 1.36
C ARG A 255 -23.06 -6.32 0.13
N LYS A 256 -23.07 -5.70 -1.02
CA LYS A 256 -23.04 -6.35 -2.34
C LYS A 256 -21.60 -6.41 -2.86
N LEU A 257 -21.27 -7.51 -3.54
CA LEU A 257 -20.03 -7.67 -4.30
C LEU A 257 -20.33 -8.25 -5.70
N THR A 258 -19.45 -7.98 -6.65
CA THR A 258 -19.61 -8.40 -8.05
C THR A 258 -18.36 -9.18 -8.47
N LEU A 259 -18.55 -10.47 -8.75
CA LEU A 259 -17.51 -11.36 -9.28
C LEU A 259 -17.55 -11.31 -10.81
N LEU A 260 -16.39 -11.03 -11.41
CA LEU A 260 -16.16 -11.14 -12.86
C LEU A 260 -15.10 -12.22 -13.11
N LYS A 261 -15.30 -13.03 -14.11
CA LYS A 261 -14.32 -14.00 -14.60
C LYS A 261 -13.96 -13.68 -16.04
#